data_2de5ccac6e675513c05bd87c5bdf0467
#
_entry.id   2de5ccac6e675513c05bd87c5bdf0467
#
_cell.length_a   1.000
_cell.length_b   1.000
_cell.length_c   1.000
_cell.angle_alpha   90.00
_cell.angle_beta   90.00
_cell.angle_gamma   90.00
#
_symmetry.space_group_name_H-M   'P 1'
#
loop_
_entity.id
_entity.type
_entity.pdbx_description
1 polymer ?
#
loop_
_entity_poly.entity_id
_entity_poly.type
_entity_poly.pdbx_seq_one_letter_code
_entity_poly.pdbx_strand_id
1 'polypeptide(L)'
;MTALFQQLPSVDKFLKTPEGEMLLTEFGHSAVVRELRQLLSEGREFIKQHQNLPYFFADHFSTLHYLQDRLTQQNHVQIKSVHNLTGTVLHTNLGRALWSESAQQAALHAMKGNVALEYDLEEGKRSHRDNYISELLAQLTGAEAACIVNNNAAAVLLMLATFAKDKEVIISRGELIEIGGAFRIQDIMAQAGCKLVEVGTTNRTHLKDYRQAISENTAFLMKVHCSNYHISGFTASVSEQELVDLSLIHI
;
A
#
# COMPACT_ATOMS: atom_id res chain seq x y z
N MET A 1 8.03 -39.67 -33.02
CA MET A 1 7.23 -38.82 -32.14
C MET A 1 6.49 -39.61 -31.07
N THR A 2 5.68 -40.60 -31.38
CA THR A 2 4.88 -41.37 -30.40
C THR A 2 5.74 -41.98 -29.27
N ALA A 3 6.92 -42.53 -29.59
CA ALA A 3 7.84 -43.10 -28.61
C ALA A 3 8.42 -42.08 -27.60
N LEU A 4 8.61 -40.82 -28.00
CA LEU A 4 9.08 -39.75 -27.12
C LEU A 4 7.99 -39.30 -26.13
N PHE A 5 6.74 -39.20 -26.57
CA PHE A 5 5.62 -38.88 -25.67
C PHE A 5 5.39 -39.94 -24.59
N GLN A 6 5.71 -41.22 -24.89
CA GLN A 6 5.58 -42.31 -23.92
C GLN A 6 6.65 -42.27 -22.81
N GLN A 7 7.74 -41.49 -23.00
CA GLN A 7 8.79 -41.30 -21.99
C GLN A 7 8.41 -40.25 -20.97
N LEU A 8 7.41 -39.41 -21.24
CA LEU A 8 6.94 -38.43 -20.27
C LEU A 8 6.26 -39.14 -19.09
N PRO A 9 6.55 -38.74 -17.83
CA PRO A 9 5.96 -39.37 -16.67
C PRO A 9 4.44 -39.15 -16.60
N SER A 10 3.72 -40.14 -16.10
CA SER A 10 2.32 -39.96 -15.71
C SER A 10 2.25 -39.20 -14.41
N VAL A 11 1.35 -38.22 -14.32
CA VAL A 11 1.15 -37.41 -13.08
C VAL A 11 0.92 -38.33 -11.88
N ASP A 12 -0.02 -39.29 -11.99
CA ASP A 12 -0.37 -40.17 -10.88
C ASP A 12 0.78 -41.08 -10.45
N LYS A 13 1.58 -41.55 -11.42
CA LYS A 13 2.76 -42.40 -11.10
C LYS A 13 3.85 -41.58 -10.45
N PHE A 14 4.11 -40.35 -10.91
CA PHE A 14 5.10 -39.46 -10.35
C PHE A 14 4.76 -39.09 -8.89
N LEU A 15 3.51 -38.73 -8.63
CA LEU A 15 3.06 -38.33 -7.28
C LEU A 15 3.09 -39.47 -6.25
N LYS A 16 3.07 -40.72 -6.70
CA LYS A 16 3.15 -41.92 -5.84
C LYS A 16 4.57 -42.39 -5.57
N THR A 17 5.59 -41.74 -6.12
CA THR A 17 6.97 -42.01 -5.75
C THR A 17 7.28 -41.40 -4.39
N PRO A 18 8.23 -41.94 -3.61
CA PRO A 18 8.62 -41.37 -2.31
C PRO A 18 8.98 -39.90 -2.43
N GLU A 19 9.68 -39.50 -3.47
CA GLU A 19 10.08 -38.13 -3.76
C GLU A 19 8.87 -37.25 -4.14
N GLY A 20 7.92 -37.79 -4.88
CA GLY A 20 6.66 -37.12 -5.19
C GLY A 20 5.84 -36.84 -3.92
N GLU A 21 5.77 -37.78 -2.99
CA GLU A 21 5.12 -37.63 -1.69
C GLU A 21 5.82 -36.57 -0.83
N MET A 22 7.14 -36.48 -0.86
CA MET A 22 7.88 -35.39 -0.21
C MET A 22 7.49 -34.01 -0.76
N LEU A 23 7.44 -33.86 -2.08
CA LEU A 23 7.00 -32.61 -2.70
C LEU A 23 5.56 -32.26 -2.33
N LEU A 24 4.66 -33.25 -2.26
CA LEU A 24 3.27 -33.03 -1.81
C LEU A 24 3.20 -32.53 -0.38
N THR A 25 4.06 -33.04 0.50
CA THR A 25 4.14 -32.63 1.90
C THR A 25 4.70 -31.22 2.05
N GLU A 26 5.71 -30.86 1.28
CA GLU A 26 6.40 -29.57 1.34
C GLU A 26 5.60 -28.44 0.67
N PHE A 27 5.08 -28.67 -0.54
CA PHE A 27 4.47 -27.63 -1.37
C PHE A 27 2.94 -27.72 -1.48
N GLY A 28 2.35 -28.80 -1.00
CA GLY A 28 0.92 -29.07 -1.10
C GLY A 28 0.47 -29.62 -2.45
N HIS A 29 -0.58 -30.46 -2.42
CA HIS A 29 -1.07 -31.21 -3.59
C HIS A 29 -1.39 -30.32 -4.81
N SER A 30 -2.10 -29.22 -4.59
CA SER A 30 -2.56 -28.35 -5.69
C SER A 30 -1.41 -27.68 -6.45
N ALA A 31 -0.37 -27.26 -5.72
CA ALA A 31 0.80 -26.60 -6.31
C ALA A 31 1.62 -27.61 -7.13
N VAL A 32 1.91 -28.77 -6.56
CA VAL A 32 2.70 -29.82 -7.22
C VAL A 32 2.00 -30.33 -8.48
N VAL A 33 0.70 -30.62 -8.42
CA VAL A 33 -0.06 -31.11 -9.58
C VAL A 33 -0.14 -30.06 -10.68
N ARG A 34 -0.38 -28.81 -10.33
CA ARG A 34 -0.42 -27.71 -11.30
C ARG A 34 0.90 -27.59 -12.04
N GLU A 35 2.00 -27.52 -11.31
CA GLU A 35 3.33 -27.30 -11.85
C GLU A 35 3.80 -28.51 -12.68
N LEU A 36 3.55 -29.73 -12.23
CA LEU A 36 3.87 -30.94 -12.97
C LEU A 36 3.09 -31.02 -14.30
N ARG A 37 1.80 -30.65 -14.30
CA ARG A 37 0.99 -30.59 -15.53
C ARG A 37 1.51 -29.54 -16.50
N GLN A 38 1.93 -28.40 -16.00
CA GLN A 38 2.53 -27.36 -16.80
C GLN A 38 3.86 -27.82 -17.41
N LEU A 39 4.74 -28.44 -16.61
CA LEU A 39 6.00 -29.00 -17.07
C LEU A 39 5.80 -30.07 -18.16
N LEU A 40 4.79 -30.91 -17.99
CA LEU A 40 4.44 -31.92 -19.01
C LEU A 40 3.89 -31.27 -20.30
N SER A 41 3.17 -30.17 -20.19
CA SER A 41 2.71 -29.41 -21.36
C SER A 41 3.88 -28.82 -22.13
N GLU A 42 4.80 -28.15 -21.42
CA GLU A 42 6.03 -27.60 -21.99
C GLU A 42 6.88 -28.71 -22.66
N GLY A 43 7.02 -29.87 -22.02
CA GLY A 43 7.71 -31.01 -22.59
C GLY A 43 7.08 -31.53 -23.88
N ARG A 44 5.75 -31.59 -23.94
CA ARG A 44 5.05 -31.99 -25.18
C ARG A 44 5.27 -30.99 -26.33
N GLU A 45 5.23 -29.70 -26.04
CA GLU A 45 5.51 -28.64 -27.02
C GLU A 45 6.96 -28.74 -27.53
N PHE A 46 7.92 -28.91 -26.61
CA PHE A 46 9.33 -29.06 -26.94
C PHE A 46 9.56 -30.28 -27.87
N ILE A 47 8.95 -31.44 -27.56
CA ILE A 47 9.04 -32.65 -28.39
C ILE A 47 8.46 -32.41 -29.80
N LYS A 48 7.35 -31.66 -29.92
CA LYS A 48 6.77 -31.34 -31.24
C LYS A 48 7.71 -30.47 -32.08
N GLN A 49 8.39 -29.50 -31.47
CA GLN A 49 9.26 -28.54 -32.14
C GLN A 49 10.63 -29.15 -32.48
N HIS A 50 11.24 -29.88 -31.55
CA HIS A 50 12.63 -30.30 -31.62
C HIS A 50 12.83 -31.78 -31.90
N GLN A 51 11.75 -32.59 -31.90
CA GLN A 51 11.80 -34.04 -32.08
C GLN A 51 12.79 -34.75 -31.12
N ASN A 52 12.99 -34.16 -29.94
CA ASN A 52 13.87 -34.70 -28.92
C ASN A 52 13.21 -34.52 -27.53
N LEU A 53 13.69 -35.30 -26.55
CA LEU A 53 13.24 -35.16 -25.15
C LEU A 53 13.95 -33.96 -24.50
N PRO A 54 13.24 -33.05 -23.80
CA PRO A 54 13.90 -31.99 -23.06
C PRO A 54 14.72 -32.55 -21.89
N TYR A 55 15.84 -31.92 -21.56
CA TYR A 55 16.80 -32.39 -20.55
C TYR A 55 16.17 -32.67 -19.17
N PHE A 56 15.18 -31.89 -18.79
CA PHE A 56 14.46 -32.06 -17.51
C PHE A 56 13.52 -33.29 -17.49
N PHE A 57 13.38 -34.04 -18.60
CA PHE A 57 12.72 -35.33 -18.66
C PHE A 57 13.70 -36.47 -19.02
N ALA A 58 15.02 -36.24 -18.99
CA ALA A 58 16.02 -37.24 -19.28
C ALA A 58 15.91 -38.47 -18.36
N ASP A 59 15.59 -38.25 -17.10
CA ASP A 59 15.34 -39.25 -16.09
C ASP A 59 14.43 -38.74 -14.96
N HIS A 60 14.06 -39.61 -14.04
CA HIS A 60 13.20 -39.25 -12.92
C HIS A 60 13.81 -38.20 -12.00
N PHE A 61 15.12 -38.28 -11.74
CA PHE A 61 15.83 -37.34 -10.88
C PHE A 61 15.89 -35.95 -11.47
N SER A 62 16.16 -35.83 -12.75
CA SER A 62 16.15 -34.55 -13.49
C SER A 62 14.77 -33.88 -13.45
N THR A 63 13.71 -34.67 -13.63
CA THR A 63 12.32 -34.19 -13.54
C THR A 63 12.00 -33.68 -12.13
N LEU A 64 12.38 -34.44 -11.11
CA LEU A 64 12.16 -34.11 -9.71
C LEU A 64 12.86 -32.79 -9.35
N HIS A 65 14.16 -32.71 -9.64
CA HIS A 65 14.97 -31.53 -9.29
C HIS A 65 14.45 -30.26 -9.98
N TYR A 66 14.15 -30.37 -11.27
CA TYR A 66 13.61 -29.25 -12.03
C TYR A 66 12.23 -28.80 -11.52
N LEU A 67 11.37 -29.74 -11.15
CA LEU A 67 10.06 -29.45 -10.56
C LEU A 67 10.21 -28.81 -9.18
N GLN A 68 11.12 -29.29 -8.35
CA GLN A 68 11.41 -28.74 -7.03
C GLN A 68 11.95 -27.30 -7.12
N ASP A 69 12.86 -27.04 -8.06
CA ASP A 69 13.39 -25.68 -8.30
C ASP A 69 12.28 -24.71 -8.69
N ARG A 70 11.37 -25.12 -9.60
CA ARG A 70 10.23 -24.29 -10.01
C ARG A 70 9.28 -24.01 -8.85
N LEU A 71 8.93 -25.02 -8.06
CA LEU A 71 8.07 -24.87 -6.89
C LEU A 71 8.72 -23.96 -5.83
N THR A 72 10.01 -24.12 -5.60
CA THR A 72 10.79 -23.27 -4.71
C THR A 72 10.80 -21.83 -5.18
N GLN A 73 11.05 -21.58 -6.47
CA GLN A 73 11.04 -20.23 -7.05
C GLN A 73 9.67 -19.57 -6.96
N GLN A 74 8.58 -20.32 -7.15
CA GLN A 74 7.22 -19.77 -7.00
C GLN A 74 6.87 -19.42 -5.55
N ASN A 75 7.39 -20.17 -4.58
CA ASN A 75 7.20 -19.93 -3.15
C ASN A 75 8.16 -18.88 -2.57
N HIS A 76 9.16 -18.46 -3.34
CA HIS A 76 10.05 -17.39 -2.88
C HIS A 76 9.26 -16.08 -2.75
N VAL A 77 9.27 -15.53 -1.54
CA VAL A 77 8.81 -14.17 -1.30
C VAL A 77 9.65 -13.24 -2.19
N GLN A 78 9.00 -12.63 -3.20
CA GLN A 78 9.69 -11.75 -4.15
C GLN A 78 10.22 -10.46 -3.51
N ILE A 79 9.72 -10.12 -2.32
CA ILE A 79 10.16 -8.95 -1.56
C ILE A 79 11.52 -9.27 -0.94
N LYS A 80 12.56 -8.60 -1.44
CA LYS A 80 13.94 -8.78 -0.98
C LYS A 80 14.34 -7.67 -0.03
N SER A 81 15.07 -8.03 1.03
CA SER A 81 15.73 -7.04 1.87
C SER A 81 16.83 -6.33 1.08
N VAL A 82 16.90 -5.01 1.22
CA VAL A 82 17.88 -4.14 0.55
C VAL A 82 18.44 -3.13 1.55
N HIS A 83 19.63 -2.60 1.25
CA HIS A 83 20.18 -1.47 1.97
C HIS A 83 19.73 -0.17 1.32
N ASN A 84 19.11 0.72 2.10
CA ASN A 84 18.74 2.05 1.60
C ASN A 84 19.96 2.98 1.63
N LEU A 85 20.57 3.20 0.49
CA LEU A 85 21.73 4.10 0.30
C LEU A 85 21.34 5.38 -0.46
N THR A 86 20.05 5.70 -0.55
CA THR A 86 19.55 6.84 -1.35
C THR A 86 19.71 8.20 -0.68
N GLY A 87 20.01 8.24 0.62
CA GLY A 87 19.98 9.46 1.42
C GLY A 87 18.57 9.88 1.89
N THR A 88 17.52 9.20 1.45
CA THR A 88 16.13 9.46 1.85
C THR A 88 15.67 8.40 2.84
N VAL A 89 15.56 8.74 4.12
CA VAL A 89 15.20 7.80 5.19
C VAL A 89 13.84 7.15 4.95
N LEU A 90 12.83 7.95 4.60
CA LEU A 90 11.45 7.50 4.33
C LEU A 90 11.19 7.26 2.85
N HIS A 91 12.09 6.54 2.19
CA HIS A 91 11.98 6.29 0.76
C HIS A 91 10.73 5.46 0.43
N THR A 92 9.82 6.01 -0.38
CA THR A 92 8.49 5.43 -0.65
C THR A 92 8.54 4.05 -1.30
N ASN A 93 9.55 3.80 -2.16
CA ASN A 93 9.71 2.51 -2.85
C ASN A 93 10.48 1.47 -2.04
N LEU A 94 11.03 1.85 -0.87
CA LEU A 94 11.83 0.98 -0.01
C LEU A 94 11.19 0.70 1.35
N GLY A 95 9.85 0.77 1.43
CA GLY A 95 9.09 0.40 2.61
C GLY A 95 8.81 1.54 3.59
N ARG A 96 9.32 2.76 3.35
CA ARG A 96 9.15 3.94 4.23
C ARG A 96 9.80 3.74 5.60
N ALA A 97 9.09 4.08 6.69
CA ALA A 97 9.60 3.92 8.04
C ALA A 97 9.68 2.45 8.47
N LEU A 98 10.80 2.07 9.08
CA LEU A 98 10.92 0.77 9.71
C LEU A 98 10.20 0.79 11.08
N TRP A 99 9.61 -0.33 11.42
CA TRP A 99 9.02 -0.52 12.74
C TRP A 99 10.09 -0.77 13.78
N SER A 100 9.91 -0.24 14.99
CA SER A 100 10.77 -0.59 16.11
C SER A 100 10.65 -2.09 16.44
N GLU A 101 11.70 -2.66 17.04
CA GLU A 101 11.71 -4.08 17.43
C GLU A 101 10.51 -4.42 18.33
N SER A 102 10.16 -3.56 19.28
CA SER A 102 9.00 -3.75 20.15
C SER A 102 7.68 -3.79 19.39
N ALA A 103 7.51 -2.92 18.37
CA ALA A 103 6.31 -2.92 17.54
C ALA A 103 6.21 -4.19 16.67
N GLN A 104 7.35 -4.65 16.12
CA GLN A 104 7.41 -5.90 15.35
C GLN A 104 7.01 -7.09 16.23
N GLN A 105 7.55 -7.21 17.45
CA GLN A 105 7.24 -8.27 18.38
C GLN A 105 5.78 -8.24 18.83
N ALA A 106 5.22 -7.06 19.09
CA ALA A 106 3.81 -6.92 19.43
C ALA A 106 2.89 -7.38 18.29
N ALA A 107 3.20 -7.02 17.06
CA ALA A 107 2.45 -7.45 15.87
C ALA A 107 2.53 -8.97 15.68
N LEU A 108 3.74 -9.55 15.80
CA LEU A 108 3.95 -11.01 15.73
C LEU A 108 3.17 -11.75 16.83
N HIS A 109 3.14 -11.21 18.04
CA HIS A 109 2.36 -11.78 19.13
C HIS A 109 0.86 -11.77 18.83
N ALA A 110 0.33 -10.64 18.35
CA ALA A 110 -1.08 -10.50 18.02
C ALA A 110 -1.50 -11.43 16.86
N MET A 111 -0.63 -11.66 15.87
CA MET A 111 -0.92 -12.55 14.73
C MET A 111 -0.93 -14.04 15.09
N LYS A 112 -0.40 -14.46 16.24
CA LYS A 112 -0.32 -15.88 16.65
C LYS A 112 -1.62 -16.42 17.24
N GLY A 113 -2.60 -15.59 17.52
CA GLY A 113 -3.84 -16.02 18.16
C GLY A 113 -5.01 -15.08 17.88
N ASN A 114 -6.16 -15.42 18.44
CA ASN A 114 -7.31 -14.54 18.41
C ASN A 114 -7.08 -13.38 19.40
N VAL A 115 -7.41 -12.17 18.97
CA VAL A 115 -7.30 -10.95 19.79
C VAL A 115 -8.67 -10.25 19.87
N ALA A 116 -8.94 -9.61 21.00
CA ALA A 116 -10.16 -8.84 21.23
C ALA A 116 -10.07 -7.47 20.51
N LEU A 117 -10.08 -7.48 19.16
CA LEU A 117 -9.89 -6.29 18.35
C LEU A 117 -11.12 -5.35 18.35
N GLU A 118 -12.31 -5.92 18.33
CA GLU A 118 -13.60 -5.19 18.32
C GLU A 118 -14.49 -5.65 19.46
N TYR A 119 -13.92 -6.06 20.58
CA TYR A 119 -14.63 -6.56 21.72
C TYR A 119 -14.01 -6.03 23.01
N ASP A 120 -14.85 -5.42 23.85
CA ASP A 120 -14.47 -4.97 25.19
C ASP A 120 -14.58 -6.15 26.15
N LEU A 121 -13.44 -6.56 26.72
CA LEU A 121 -13.38 -7.71 27.62
C LEU A 121 -13.95 -7.40 29.01
N GLU A 122 -13.95 -6.15 29.45
CA GLU A 122 -14.46 -5.72 30.76
C GLU A 122 -15.99 -5.61 30.72
N GLU A 123 -16.52 -4.97 29.68
CA GLU A 123 -17.97 -4.76 29.54
C GLU A 123 -18.67 -5.93 28.82
N GLY A 124 -17.92 -6.88 28.26
CA GLY A 124 -18.48 -8.06 27.59
C GLY A 124 -19.27 -7.73 26.33
N LYS A 125 -18.98 -6.62 25.64
CA LYS A 125 -19.72 -6.14 24.47
C LYS A 125 -18.81 -5.76 23.30
N ARG A 126 -19.41 -5.58 22.13
CA ARG A 126 -18.71 -5.07 20.95
C ARG A 126 -18.20 -3.65 21.19
N SER A 127 -16.94 -3.39 20.81
CA SER A 127 -16.32 -2.08 20.85
C SER A 127 -15.77 -1.68 19.46
N HIS A 128 -15.26 -0.46 19.33
CA HIS A 128 -14.59 0.01 18.13
C HIS A 128 -13.10 -0.29 18.23
N ARG A 129 -12.51 -0.82 17.15
CA ARG A 129 -11.08 -1.14 17.08
C ARG A 129 -10.16 0.06 17.26
N ASP A 130 -10.67 1.26 16.98
CA ASP A 130 -9.88 2.49 16.95
C ASP A 130 -9.76 3.16 18.32
N ASN A 131 -10.53 2.73 19.34
CA ASN A 131 -10.59 3.41 20.63
C ASN A 131 -9.23 3.62 21.26
N TYR A 132 -8.42 2.56 21.41
CA TYR A 132 -7.09 2.66 22.03
C TYR A 132 -6.15 3.59 21.27
N ILE A 133 -6.20 3.55 19.93
CA ILE A 133 -5.32 4.33 19.07
C ILE A 133 -5.80 5.79 19.03
N SER A 134 -7.10 6.01 19.02
CA SER A 134 -7.72 7.34 19.09
C SER A 134 -7.30 8.07 20.35
N GLU A 135 -7.41 7.42 21.51
CA GLU A 135 -6.99 7.99 22.79
C GLU A 135 -5.48 8.30 22.84
N LEU A 136 -4.65 7.37 22.36
CA LEU A 136 -3.19 7.57 22.30
C LEU A 136 -2.82 8.75 21.40
N LEU A 137 -3.44 8.85 20.23
CA LEU A 137 -3.21 9.97 19.31
C LEU A 137 -3.70 11.29 19.89
N ALA A 138 -4.86 11.32 20.53
CA ALA A 138 -5.36 12.50 21.20
C ALA A 138 -4.38 12.99 22.29
N GLN A 139 -3.83 12.07 23.10
CA GLN A 139 -2.81 12.41 24.10
C GLN A 139 -1.51 12.95 23.48
N LEU A 140 -1.05 12.36 22.38
CA LEU A 140 0.21 12.74 21.72
C LEU A 140 0.11 14.07 20.97
N THR A 141 -1.07 14.41 20.45
CA THR A 141 -1.29 15.60 19.60
C THR A 141 -1.97 16.74 20.33
N GLY A 142 -2.60 16.49 21.47
CA GLY A 142 -3.47 17.45 22.16
C GLY A 142 -4.84 17.64 21.51
N ALA A 143 -5.21 16.79 20.53
CA ALA A 143 -6.52 16.83 19.90
C ALA A 143 -7.61 16.24 20.83
N GLU A 144 -8.87 16.66 20.64
CA GLU A 144 -10.00 16.13 21.39
C GLU A 144 -10.33 14.68 20.99
N ALA A 145 -10.13 14.35 19.72
CA ALA A 145 -10.34 13.01 19.17
C ALA A 145 -9.45 12.77 17.95
N ALA A 146 -9.25 11.51 17.62
CA ALA A 146 -8.50 11.10 16.43
C ALA A 146 -9.12 9.86 15.80
N CYS A 147 -8.93 9.72 14.48
CA CYS A 147 -9.21 8.48 13.77
C CYS A 147 -8.05 8.12 12.85
N ILE A 148 -7.87 6.85 12.59
CA ILE A 148 -6.84 6.34 11.68
C ILE A 148 -7.48 5.81 10.41
N VAL A 149 -6.89 6.19 9.28
CA VAL A 149 -7.20 5.67 7.97
C VAL A 149 -5.93 5.09 7.34
N ASN A 150 -6.06 4.33 6.28
CA ASN A 150 -4.95 3.57 5.68
C ASN A 150 -3.85 4.42 5.03
N ASN A 151 -4.13 5.69 4.69
CA ASN A 151 -3.12 6.62 4.15
C ASN A 151 -3.59 8.08 4.21
N ASN A 152 -2.67 9.01 3.94
CA ASN A 152 -2.96 10.46 3.93
C ASN A 152 -4.03 10.85 2.88
N ALA A 153 -4.04 10.24 1.70
CA ALA A 153 -5.04 10.53 0.67
C ALA A 153 -6.46 10.22 1.17
N ALA A 154 -6.63 9.09 1.86
CA ALA A 154 -7.90 8.73 2.49
C ALA A 154 -8.27 9.69 3.63
N ALA A 155 -7.32 10.18 4.41
CA ALA A 155 -7.56 11.17 5.46
C ALA A 155 -8.08 12.49 4.87
N VAL A 156 -7.42 13.00 3.82
CA VAL A 156 -7.84 14.23 3.14
C VAL A 156 -9.23 14.07 2.52
N LEU A 157 -9.47 12.95 1.81
CA LEU A 157 -10.78 12.68 1.21
C LEU A 157 -11.89 12.58 2.26
N LEU A 158 -11.65 11.87 3.37
CA LEU A 158 -12.62 11.71 4.46
C LEU A 158 -12.97 13.07 5.08
N MET A 159 -11.98 13.87 5.41
CA MET A 159 -12.17 15.21 5.97
C MET A 159 -12.98 16.11 5.03
N LEU A 160 -12.59 16.20 3.77
CA LEU A 160 -13.25 17.04 2.78
C LEU A 160 -14.69 16.56 2.51
N ALA A 161 -14.92 15.27 2.31
CA ALA A 161 -16.25 14.73 2.05
C ALA A 161 -17.21 14.87 3.24
N THR A 162 -16.66 14.88 4.47
CA THR A 162 -17.47 15.02 5.68
C THR A 162 -17.88 16.46 5.94
N PHE A 163 -16.96 17.41 5.80
CA PHE A 163 -17.18 18.79 6.26
C PHE A 163 -17.33 19.83 5.15
N ALA A 164 -16.85 19.52 3.93
CA ALA A 164 -16.78 20.49 2.83
C ALA A 164 -17.56 20.10 1.59
N LYS A 165 -18.38 19.04 1.65
CA LYS A 165 -19.22 18.64 0.52
C LYS A 165 -20.13 19.81 0.10
N ASP A 166 -20.15 20.12 -1.20
CA ASP A 166 -20.87 21.24 -1.84
C ASP A 166 -20.44 22.63 -1.38
N LYS A 167 -19.37 22.73 -0.57
CA LYS A 167 -18.82 23.99 -0.04
C LYS A 167 -17.45 24.31 -0.66
N GLU A 168 -16.96 25.50 -0.34
CA GLU A 168 -15.70 26.04 -0.81
C GLU A 168 -14.54 25.66 0.11
N VAL A 169 -13.41 25.29 -0.49
CA VAL A 169 -12.13 25.06 0.19
C VAL A 169 -11.10 25.98 -0.42
N ILE A 170 -10.58 26.89 0.38
CA ILE A 170 -9.62 27.89 -0.06
C ILE A 170 -8.21 27.37 0.15
N ILE A 171 -7.38 27.40 -0.90
CA ILE A 171 -5.99 26.93 -0.87
C ILE A 171 -5.09 27.87 -1.66
N SER A 172 -3.83 28.01 -1.24
CA SER A 172 -2.81 28.73 -2.00
C SER A 172 -2.49 28.01 -3.32
N ARG A 173 -2.44 28.74 -4.42
CA ARG A 173 -2.02 28.20 -5.74
C ARG A 173 -0.63 27.57 -5.68
N GLY A 174 0.29 28.12 -4.89
CA GLY A 174 1.62 27.54 -4.66
C GLY A 174 1.62 26.23 -3.88
N GLU A 175 0.49 25.81 -3.32
CA GLU A 175 0.33 24.58 -2.53
C GLU A 175 -0.50 23.50 -3.24
N LEU A 176 -0.83 23.69 -4.51
CA LEU A 176 -1.48 22.68 -5.35
C LEU A 176 -0.45 21.66 -5.82
N ILE A 177 -0.23 20.67 -4.99
CA ILE A 177 0.81 19.66 -5.19
C ILE A 177 0.33 18.45 -6.00
N GLU A 178 1.29 17.78 -6.66
CA GLU A 178 1.14 16.43 -7.19
C GLU A 178 2.16 15.51 -6.52
N ILE A 179 1.71 14.38 -5.95
CA ILE A 179 2.56 13.41 -5.25
C ILE A 179 2.25 11.99 -5.75
N GLY A 180 3.29 11.16 -5.86
CA GLY A 180 3.14 9.71 -6.05
C GLY A 180 2.49 9.29 -7.37
N GLY A 181 2.67 10.07 -8.43
CA GLY A 181 2.31 9.72 -9.79
C GLY A 181 0.91 10.11 -10.25
N ALA A 182 -0.03 10.42 -9.35
CA ALA A 182 -1.38 10.87 -9.76
C ALA A 182 -2.20 11.53 -8.64
N PHE A 183 -1.67 11.67 -7.42
CA PHE A 183 -2.38 12.35 -6.34
C PHE A 183 -2.25 13.86 -6.51
N ARG A 184 -3.33 14.51 -6.90
CA ARG A 184 -3.46 15.98 -7.01
C ARG A 184 -4.52 16.47 -6.05
N ILE A 185 -4.24 17.52 -5.30
CA ILE A 185 -5.18 18.09 -4.32
C ILE A 185 -6.51 18.47 -4.98
N GLN A 186 -6.48 19.12 -6.13
CA GLN A 186 -7.70 19.51 -6.85
C GLN A 186 -8.57 18.33 -7.27
N ASP A 187 -7.96 17.21 -7.67
CA ASP A 187 -8.70 16.00 -8.08
C ASP A 187 -9.39 15.35 -6.88
N ILE A 188 -8.73 15.35 -5.71
CA ILE A 188 -9.32 14.85 -4.46
C ILE A 188 -10.46 15.74 -3.98
N MET A 189 -10.31 17.07 -4.08
CA MET A 189 -11.40 18.01 -3.78
C MET A 189 -12.61 17.77 -4.68
N ALA A 190 -12.39 17.57 -5.99
CA ALA A 190 -13.45 17.27 -6.93
C ALA A 190 -14.16 15.93 -6.59
N GLN A 191 -13.40 14.88 -6.23
CA GLN A 191 -13.96 13.60 -5.79
C GLN A 191 -14.75 13.71 -4.49
N ALA A 192 -14.32 14.57 -3.57
CA ALA A 192 -15.03 14.85 -2.32
C ALA A 192 -16.31 15.70 -2.52
N GLY A 193 -16.52 16.24 -3.71
CA GLY A 193 -17.64 17.14 -4.02
C GLY A 193 -17.43 18.56 -3.51
N CYS A 194 -16.18 19.00 -3.29
CA CYS A 194 -15.85 20.35 -2.86
C CYS A 194 -15.65 21.30 -4.03
N LYS A 195 -15.83 22.58 -3.78
CA LYS A 195 -15.47 23.67 -4.71
C LYS A 195 -14.09 24.19 -4.36
N LEU A 196 -13.14 24.04 -5.25
CA LEU A 196 -11.80 24.59 -5.11
C LEU A 196 -11.81 26.12 -5.30
N VAL A 197 -11.24 26.86 -4.35
CA VAL A 197 -11.00 28.30 -4.44
C VAL A 197 -9.50 28.55 -4.30
N GLU A 198 -8.85 28.83 -5.43
CA GLU A 198 -7.42 29.11 -5.48
C GLU A 198 -7.14 30.58 -5.14
N VAL A 199 -6.16 30.83 -4.25
CA VAL A 199 -5.75 32.18 -3.88
C VAL A 199 -4.26 32.43 -4.12
N GLY A 200 -3.91 33.68 -4.32
CA GLY A 200 -2.55 34.11 -4.59
C GLY A 200 -2.03 33.68 -5.97
N THR A 201 -0.72 33.52 -6.07
CA THR A 201 0.01 33.10 -7.27
C THR A 201 0.92 31.92 -6.97
N THR A 202 1.61 31.40 -7.98
CA THR A 202 2.51 30.24 -7.82
C THR A 202 3.57 30.46 -6.74
N ASN A 203 4.15 31.65 -6.65
CA ASN A 203 5.26 31.97 -5.77
C ASN A 203 4.89 32.91 -4.61
N ARG A 204 3.73 33.55 -4.64
CA ARG A 204 3.34 34.51 -3.62
C ARG A 204 1.87 34.42 -3.26
N THR A 205 1.59 34.16 -2.00
CA THR A 205 0.25 34.23 -1.40
C THR A 205 0.33 35.00 -0.09
N HIS A 206 -0.59 35.91 0.09
CA HIS A 206 -0.68 36.78 1.25
C HIS A 206 -1.96 36.53 2.03
N LEU A 207 -2.00 36.86 3.32
CA LEU A 207 -3.17 36.68 4.16
C LEU A 207 -4.42 37.40 3.62
N LYS A 208 -4.22 38.57 2.98
CA LYS A 208 -5.31 39.31 2.29
C LYS A 208 -6.00 38.51 1.23
N ASP A 209 -5.27 37.61 0.52
CA ASP A 209 -5.82 36.81 -0.57
C ASP A 209 -6.81 35.78 -0.02
N TYR A 210 -6.48 35.14 1.10
CA TYR A 210 -7.40 34.28 1.83
C TYR A 210 -8.61 35.04 2.36
N ARG A 211 -8.37 36.18 3.02
CA ARG A 211 -9.45 37.02 3.60
C ARG A 211 -10.47 37.47 2.57
N GLN A 212 -10.04 37.81 1.36
CA GLN A 212 -10.91 38.26 0.29
C GLN A 212 -11.71 37.10 -0.35
N ALA A 213 -11.23 35.88 -0.23
CA ALA A 213 -11.87 34.70 -0.79
C ALA A 213 -12.89 34.05 0.15
N ILE A 214 -12.88 34.38 1.45
CA ILE A 214 -13.82 33.83 2.42
C ILE A 214 -15.23 34.30 2.11
N SER A 215 -16.18 33.38 2.03
CA SER A 215 -17.60 33.58 1.84
C SER A 215 -18.42 32.77 2.84
N GLU A 216 -19.72 32.92 2.88
CA GLU A 216 -20.65 32.10 3.67
C GLU A 216 -20.64 30.61 3.24
N ASN A 217 -20.12 30.30 2.05
CA ASN A 217 -19.98 28.94 1.54
C ASN A 217 -18.62 28.31 1.87
N THR A 218 -17.69 29.04 2.47
CA THR A 218 -16.35 28.55 2.82
C THR A 218 -16.44 27.56 3.98
N ALA A 219 -15.93 26.33 3.77
CA ALA A 219 -15.80 25.32 4.80
C ALA A 219 -14.41 25.28 5.43
N PHE A 220 -13.34 25.41 4.59
CA PHE A 220 -11.97 25.30 5.03
C PHE A 220 -11.04 26.33 4.43
N LEU A 221 -10.05 26.74 5.24
CA LEU A 221 -8.78 27.28 4.78
C LEU A 221 -7.78 26.12 4.82
N MET A 222 -7.29 25.67 3.66
CA MET A 222 -6.42 24.52 3.55
C MET A 222 -4.96 24.95 3.43
N LYS A 223 -4.10 24.37 4.26
CA LYS A 223 -2.65 24.48 4.21
C LYS A 223 -2.04 23.17 3.81
N VAL A 224 -1.16 23.17 2.79
CA VAL A 224 -0.49 21.96 2.30
C VAL A 224 1.01 22.16 2.35
N HIS A 225 1.71 21.20 2.98
CA HIS A 225 3.16 21.20 3.08
C HIS A 225 3.81 20.76 1.77
N CYS A 226 4.73 21.58 1.25
CA CYS A 226 5.50 21.31 0.03
C CYS A 226 6.65 20.33 0.32
N SER A 227 6.36 19.04 0.44
CA SER A 227 7.34 18.02 0.86
C SER A 227 8.29 17.55 -0.25
N ASN A 228 7.90 17.70 -1.51
CA ASN A 228 8.61 17.14 -2.67
C ASN A 228 9.08 18.18 -3.68
N TYR A 229 8.92 19.47 -3.40
CA TYR A 229 9.45 20.58 -4.19
C TYR A 229 9.74 21.79 -3.32
N HIS A 230 10.51 22.72 -3.86
CA HIS A 230 10.86 23.97 -3.20
C HIS A 230 10.68 25.15 -4.14
N ILE A 231 10.00 26.21 -3.68
CA ILE A 231 9.88 27.49 -4.38
C ILE A 231 10.78 28.48 -3.66
N SER A 232 11.76 29.02 -4.37
CA SER A 232 12.73 29.98 -3.83
C SER A 232 12.81 31.26 -4.67
N GLY A 233 13.46 32.28 -4.13
CA GLY A 233 13.58 33.60 -4.75
C GLY A 233 12.56 34.59 -4.22
N PHE A 234 11.84 35.29 -5.07
CA PHE A 234 10.83 36.28 -4.68
C PHE A 234 9.53 35.61 -4.28
N THR A 235 9.46 35.09 -3.06
CA THR A 235 8.34 34.27 -2.55
C THR A 235 7.65 34.92 -1.34
N ALA A 236 6.40 34.53 -1.11
CA ALA A 236 5.66 34.79 0.13
C ALA A 236 4.65 33.65 0.35
N SER A 237 4.53 33.20 1.59
CA SER A 237 3.54 32.21 2.02
C SER A 237 2.89 32.65 3.33
N VAL A 238 1.69 32.17 3.61
CA VAL A 238 0.97 32.41 4.85
C VAL A 238 1.24 31.25 5.79
N SER A 239 1.57 31.55 7.04
CA SER A 239 1.80 30.53 8.07
C SER A 239 0.50 29.88 8.53
N GLU A 240 0.62 28.69 9.14
CA GLU A 240 -0.53 27.99 9.74
C GLU A 240 -1.19 28.85 10.82
N GLN A 241 -0.41 29.53 11.68
CA GLN A 241 -0.93 30.37 12.74
C GLN A 241 -1.75 31.55 12.19
N GLU A 242 -1.27 32.21 11.14
CA GLU A 242 -2.02 33.31 10.51
C GLU A 242 -3.35 32.82 9.91
N LEU A 243 -3.40 31.60 9.36
CA LEU A 243 -4.64 31.01 8.85
C LEU A 243 -5.60 30.63 9.99
N VAL A 244 -5.09 30.07 11.08
CA VAL A 244 -5.89 29.76 12.28
C VAL A 244 -6.50 31.06 12.83
N ASP A 245 -5.71 32.11 13.06
CA ASP A 245 -6.18 33.40 13.55
C ASP A 245 -7.25 33.98 12.61
N LEU A 246 -7.05 33.89 11.29
CA LEU A 246 -8.03 34.35 10.32
C LEU A 246 -9.32 33.53 10.38
N SER A 247 -9.26 32.21 10.55
CA SER A 247 -10.44 31.33 10.62
C SER A 247 -11.26 31.63 11.88
N LEU A 248 -10.63 31.84 13.04
CA LEU A 248 -11.31 32.14 14.31
C LEU A 248 -12.06 33.48 14.30
N ILE A 249 -11.68 34.42 13.44
CA ILE A 249 -12.39 35.69 13.26
C ILE A 249 -13.72 35.50 12.52
N HIS A 250 -13.87 34.42 11.78
CA HIS A 250 -15.01 34.15 10.88
C HIS A 250 -15.94 33.01 11.34
N ILE A 251 -15.66 32.41 12.50
CA ILE A 251 -16.52 31.41 13.17
C ILE A 251 -17.55 32.14 14.09
#